data_13dbccf8d3b6b6c5f845880ae86fda08
#
_entry.id   13dbccf8d3b6b6c5f845880ae86fda08
#
_cell.length_a   1.000
_cell.length_b   1.000
_cell.length_c   1.000
_cell.angle_alpha   90.00
_cell.angle_beta   90.00
_cell.angle_gamma   90.00
#
_symmetry.space_group_name_H-M   'P 1'
#
loop_
_entity.id
_entity.type
_entity.pdbx_description
1 polymer ?
#
loop_
_entity_poly.entity_id
_entity_poly.type
_entity_poly.pdbx_seq_one_letter_code
_entity_poly.pdbx_strand_id
1 'polypeptide(L)'
;MCLIVLVFAESCQASIKVDPATLPTFLTSSQMFKVTEKDTVILPCEVSNPGPYVLAWKKGIAVLSAGNVKVSPDPRISLVDGYSLEIKEVTPQDGGDYVCQIGTLEPREITHTVEILVPPRINYVSSNGRVEVKKGSSVRLECRANGNPPPKITWSRKNNVLPSGDQTLVTPVLTLDKVDRHQAGVYKCTASNGVGQDVTQDINLHVLYPPEISVEKPLVHSGEGQEAQLVCIVHGENQPEVLWYRDTMQLDTTERRIMESRGSRHTLLIRKVHRSDFGNYTCVADNQLGKTRKSVQLTGKPNPAKFNSATRGNWRDSYNISWAVESYSPIEEYKLLFRELPDNPGSDDGHPQPLHHQSQRKFNPGRENRTHGAVYYNVGNGYGRQIIDRRADWRNVILPATTAASSGFQSMSYVIRGLVPGQSYEAKVQARNKFGWSPVSEAFTFQTTDTENDLNGFGIRIYRSSASLLSTEAVIVCVAFRFFGFFN
;
A
#
# COMPACT_ATOMS: atom_id res chain seq x y z
N MET A 1 74.79 81.46 -49.60
CA MET A 1 73.78 80.80 -50.42
C MET A 1 74.02 79.32 -50.36
N CYS A 2 73.24 78.65 -49.53
CA CYS A 2 73.31 77.20 -49.31
C CYS A 2 72.11 76.55 -49.99
N LEU A 3 72.39 75.77 -51.02
CA LEU A 3 71.38 75.01 -51.72
C LEU A 3 71.10 73.74 -50.96
N ILE A 4 69.87 73.62 -50.48
CA ILE A 4 69.37 72.35 -49.89
C ILE A 4 68.78 71.52 -51.02
N VAL A 5 69.47 70.39 -51.31
CA VAL A 5 68.91 69.35 -52.19
C VAL A 5 68.05 68.40 -51.37
N LEU A 6 66.74 68.44 -51.52
CA LEU A 6 65.79 67.49 -50.99
C LEU A 6 65.79 66.21 -51.85
N VAL A 7 66.37 65.10 -51.32
CA VAL A 7 66.27 63.77 -51.91
C VAL A 7 64.92 63.15 -51.42
N PHE A 8 63.98 63.00 -52.31
CA PHE A 8 62.81 62.18 -52.04
C PHE A 8 63.15 60.71 -52.14
N ALA A 9 63.13 60.02 -51.02
CA ALA A 9 63.20 58.58 -51.00
C ALA A 9 61.79 58.05 -51.24
N GLU A 10 61.50 57.58 -52.44
CA GLU A 10 60.29 56.74 -52.73
C GLU A 10 60.51 55.41 -52.09
N SER A 11 59.75 55.15 -51.02
CA SER A 11 59.60 53.80 -50.40
C SER A 11 58.80 52.93 -51.33
N CYS A 12 59.42 52.07 -52.08
CA CYS A 12 58.76 51.01 -52.85
C CYS A 12 58.17 49.94 -51.83
N GLN A 13 56.90 50.12 -51.46
CA GLN A 13 56.17 49.10 -50.78
C GLN A 13 55.72 48.03 -51.81
N ALA A 14 56.55 47.00 -51.96
CA ALA A 14 56.17 45.83 -52.70
C ALA A 14 55.04 45.10 -51.91
N SER A 15 53.78 45.38 -52.25
CA SER A 15 52.64 44.61 -51.80
C SER A 15 52.70 43.20 -52.45
N ILE A 16 53.26 42.26 -51.72
CA ILE A 16 53.13 40.83 -52.10
C ILE A 16 51.66 40.43 -52.09
N LYS A 17 51.04 40.47 -53.27
CA LYS A 17 49.69 39.88 -53.43
C LYS A 17 49.83 38.36 -53.32
N VAL A 18 49.61 37.83 -52.10
CA VAL A 18 49.45 36.39 -51.90
C VAL A 18 48.14 35.96 -52.56
N ASP A 19 48.24 35.03 -53.51
CA ASP A 19 47.06 34.49 -54.17
C ASP A 19 46.16 33.79 -53.08
N PRO A 20 44.93 34.21 -52.88
CA PRO A 20 44.02 33.61 -51.89
C PRO A 20 43.84 32.10 -52.07
N ALA A 21 44.02 31.57 -53.28
CA ALA A 21 43.96 30.16 -53.60
C ALA A 21 45.13 29.32 -53.06
N THR A 22 46.25 29.97 -52.67
CA THR A 22 47.41 29.31 -52.11
C THR A 22 47.51 29.36 -50.59
N LEU A 23 46.57 30.06 -49.93
CA LEU A 23 46.50 30.11 -48.46
C LEU A 23 45.97 28.79 -47.89
N PRO A 24 46.57 28.31 -46.76
CA PRO A 24 46.07 27.12 -46.10
C PRO A 24 44.67 27.33 -45.57
N THR A 25 43.80 26.35 -45.78
CA THR A 25 42.41 26.33 -45.25
C THR A 25 42.10 25.01 -44.54
N PHE A 26 41.36 25.08 -43.44
CA PHE A 26 40.92 23.86 -42.76
C PHE A 26 39.87 23.15 -43.60
N LEU A 27 40.05 21.84 -43.76
CA LEU A 27 39.03 20.92 -44.28
C LEU A 27 38.18 20.38 -43.14
N THR A 28 38.71 20.40 -41.94
CA THR A 28 37.99 20.00 -40.70
C THR A 28 37.29 21.20 -40.07
N SER A 29 36.11 21.02 -39.52
CA SER A 29 35.39 22.01 -38.72
C SER A 29 35.51 21.71 -37.23
N SER A 30 35.30 22.74 -36.40
CA SER A 30 35.23 22.59 -34.93
C SER A 30 34.11 21.58 -34.55
N GLN A 31 34.42 20.66 -33.64
CA GLN A 31 33.51 19.57 -33.21
C GLN A 31 33.59 19.35 -31.71
N MET A 32 32.54 18.76 -31.14
CA MET A 32 32.52 18.29 -29.78
C MET A 32 32.64 16.76 -29.76
N PHE A 33 33.61 16.26 -29.02
CA PHE A 33 33.84 14.82 -28.83
C PHE A 33 33.44 14.40 -27.42
N LYS A 34 32.55 13.41 -27.32
CA LYS A 34 32.20 12.75 -26.05
C LYS A 34 32.92 11.42 -26.01
N VAL A 35 33.79 11.24 -25.03
CA VAL A 35 34.69 10.09 -24.93
C VAL A 35 34.62 9.51 -23.54
N THR A 36 34.50 8.20 -23.41
CA THR A 36 34.48 7.55 -22.09
C THR A 36 35.86 7.50 -21.47
N GLU A 37 35.99 7.70 -20.17
CA GLU A 37 37.26 7.56 -19.42
C GLU A 37 37.94 6.23 -19.79
N LYS A 38 39.27 6.31 -20.08
CA LYS A 38 40.17 5.25 -20.53
C LYS A 38 40.04 4.83 -22.01
N ASP A 39 39.12 5.40 -22.76
CA ASP A 39 39.10 5.25 -24.20
C ASP A 39 40.18 6.13 -24.90
N THR A 40 40.26 6.02 -26.20
CA THR A 40 41.13 6.83 -27.05
C THR A 40 40.28 7.82 -27.84
N VAL A 41 40.72 9.08 -27.94
CA VAL A 41 40.11 10.07 -28.82
C VAL A 41 41.12 10.51 -29.88
N ILE A 42 40.64 10.68 -31.10
CA ILE A 42 41.37 11.25 -32.23
C ILE A 42 40.67 12.55 -32.62
N LEU A 43 41.42 13.65 -32.54
CA LEU A 43 40.93 14.97 -32.91
C LEU A 43 41.48 15.29 -34.32
N PRO A 44 40.64 15.36 -35.35
CA PRO A 44 41.09 15.57 -36.71
C PRO A 44 41.57 16.99 -36.93
N CYS A 45 42.65 17.19 -37.68
CA CYS A 45 43.08 18.49 -38.17
C CYS A 45 43.61 18.33 -39.60
N GLU A 46 42.69 18.39 -40.55
CA GLU A 46 43.01 18.31 -41.98
C GLU A 46 43.06 19.71 -42.57
N VAL A 47 44.14 19.99 -43.31
CA VAL A 47 44.38 21.28 -43.92
C VAL A 47 44.73 21.10 -45.38
N SER A 48 44.09 21.89 -46.26
CA SER A 48 44.49 22.00 -47.67
C SER A 48 45.60 23.04 -47.82
N ASN A 49 46.51 22.81 -48.74
CA ASN A 49 47.62 23.72 -49.07
C ASN A 49 48.43 24.20 -47.83
N PRO A 50 48.94 23.26 -47.01
CA PRO A 50 49.65 23.65 -45.79
C PRO A 50 50.95 24.50 -46.08
N GLY A 51 51.54 24.31 -47.26
CA GLY A 51 52.70 25.07 -47.67
C GLY A 51 53.83 25.08 -46.64
N PRO A 52 54.50 26.22 -46.40
CA PRO A 52 55.61 26.36 -45.44
C PRO A 52 55.08 26.60 -43.99
N TYR A 53 53.74 26.65 -43.77
CA TYR A 53 53.17 27.00 -42.48
C TYR A 53 53.20 25.81 -41.53
N VAL A 54 53.47 26.09 -40.25
CA VAL A 54 53.52 25.10 -39.19
C VAL A 54 52.16 24.99 -38.57
N LEU A 55 51.59 23.75 -38.45
CA LEU A 55 50.38 23.44 -37.70
C LEU A 55 50.80 23.12 -36.25
N ALA A 56 50.05 23.62 -35.29
CA ALA A 56 50.33 23.37 -33.89
C ALA A 56 49.07 23.02 -33.16
N TRP A 57 49.10 21.94 -32.34
CA TRP A 57 48.06 21.66 -31.38
C TRP A 57 48.34 22.34 -30.04
N LYS A 58 47.31 22.94 -29.45
CA LYS A 58 47.38 23.63 -28.16
C LYS A 58 46.23 23.16 -27.25
N LYS A 59 46.52 23.14 -25.95
CA LYS A 59 45.49 23.04 -24.89
C LYS A 59 45.75 24.17 -23.89
N GLY A 60 44.88 25.18 -23.87
CA GLY A 60 45.15 26.42 -23.15
C GLY A 60 46.45 27.03 -23.57
N ILE A 61 47.42 27.21 -22.66
CA ILE A 61 48.75 27.78 -22.93
C ILE A 61 49.81 26.75 -23.39
N ALA A 62 49.47 25.44 -23.22
CA ALA A 62 50.41 24.37 -23.54
C ALA A 62 50.39 24.03 -25.04
N VAL A 63 51.57 23.99 -25.66
CA VAL A 63 51.75 23.48 -27.00
C VAL A 63 51.95 21.95 -26.94
N LEU A 64 51.13 21.20 -27.63
CA LEU A 64 51.18 19.74 -27.64
C LEU A 64 52.02 19.19 -28.81
N SER A 65 51.95 19.87 -29.98
CA SER A 65 52.76 19.54 -31.15
C SER A 65 53.10 20.81 -31.98
N ALA A 66 54.12 20.74 -32.76
CA ALA A 66 54.47 21.74 -33.73
C ALA A 66 54.93 21.03 -35.02
N GLY A 67 54.20 21.19 -36.12
CA GLY A 67 54.31 20.36 -37.30
C GLY A 67 54.19 18.90 -37.01
N ASN A 68 55.05 18.06 -37.45
CA ASN A 68 55.06 16.60 -37.19
C ASN A 68 55.81 16.23 -35.89
N VAL A 69 56.27 17.26 -35.11
CA VAL A 69 57.01 17.02 -33.88
C VAL A 69 56.05 17.09 -32.67
N LYS A 70 56.03 16.03 -31.88
CA LYS A 70 55.37 16.02 -30.57
C LYS A 70 56.20 16.87 -29.60
N VAL A 71 55.61 17.87 -28.97
CA VAL A 71 56.23 18.75 -27.95
C VAL A 71 55.81 18.30 -26.54
N SER A 72 54.58 17.79 -26.38
CA SER A 72 54.06 17.31 -25.10
C SER A 72 54.91 16.16 -24.52
N PRO A 73 55.30 16.20 -23.23
CA PRO A 73 55.94 15.06 -22.57
C PRO A 73 55.02 13.90 -22.27
N ASP A 74 53.70 14.08 -22.37
CA ASP A 74 52.71 13.04 -22.07
C ASP A 74 52.78 11.88 -23.08
N PRO A 75 53.14 10.65 -22.65
CA PRO A 75 53.28 9.51 -23.55
C PRO A 75 51.95 9.10 -24.25
N ARG A 76 50.81 9.48 -23.70
CA ARG A 76 49.49 9.17 -24.22
C ARG A 76 49.12 9.97 -25.47
N ILE A 77 49.81 11.08 -25.70
CA ILE A 77 49.57 11.99 -26.82
C ILE A 77 50.45 11.58 -27.99
N SER A 78 49.87 11.47 -29.17
CA SER A 78 50.59 11.21 -30.44
C SER A 78 49.90 11.91 -31.61
N LEU A 79 50.65 12.10 -32.71
CA LEU A 79 50.06 12.54 -33.96
C LEU A 79 49.82 11.30 -34.85
N VAL A 80 48.66 11.26 -35.47
CA VAL A 80 48.21 10.18 -36.37
C VAL A 80 47.62 10.79 -37.63
N ASP A 81 47.63 10.06 -38.74
CA ASP A 81 47.01 10.48 -40.01
C ASP A 81 47.39 11.93 -40.42
N GLY A 82 48.70 12.25 -40.36
CA GLY A 82 49.21 13.56 -40.67
C GLY A 82 49.26 14.49 -39.45
N TYR A 83 48.21 15.27 -39.20
CA TYR A 83 48.21 16.28 -38.12
C TYR A 83 47.11 16.02 -37.08
N SER A 84 46.36 14.90 -37.16
CA SER A 84 45.34 14.54 -36.18
C SER A 84 45.99 14.23 -34.83
N LEU A 85 45.38 14.71 -33.72
CA LEU A 85 45.89 14.50 -32.36
C LEU A 85 45.20 13.28 -31.74
N GLU A 86 45.94 12.24 -31.43
CA GLU A 86 45.48 11.08 -30.70
C GLU A 86 45.81 11.23 -29.20
N ILE A 87 44.83 10.98 -28.34
CA ILE A 87 45.00 10.92 -26.88
C ILE A 87 44.48 9.58 -26.42
N LYS A 88 45.36 8.72 -25.91
CA LYS A 88 45.03 7.39 -25.39
C LYS A 88 44.71 7.44 -23.92
N GLU A 89 43.85 6.48 -23.45
CA GLU A 89 43.50 6.33 -22.05
C GLU A 89 43.08 7.65 -21.41
N VAL A 90 42.10 8.33 -22.03
CA VAL A 90 41.69 9.68 -21.57
C VAL A 90 41.22 9.65 -20.12
N THR A 91 41.58 10.70 -19.40
CA THR A 91 41.21 10.95 -18.01
C THR A 91 40.30 12.17 -17.89
N PRO A 92 39.60 12.40 -16.78
CA PRO A 92 38.77 13.60 -16.58
C PRO A 92 39.53 14.92 -16.79
N GLN A 93 40.87 14.96 -16.55
CA GLN A 93 41.72 16.11 -16.73
C GLN A 93 41.99 16.43 -18.21
N ASP A 94 41.75 15.46 -19.10
CA ASP A 94 41.96 15.65 -20.54
C ASP A 94 40.78 16.38 -21.18
N GLY A 95 39.64 16.55 -20.47
CA GLY A 95 38.50 17.36 -20.93
C GLY A 95 38.90 18.82 -21.18
N GLY A 96 38.16 19.48 -22.10
CA GLY A 96 38.36 20.90 -22.46
C GLY A 96 38.66 21.10 -23.95
N ASP A 97 39.11 22.30 -24.27
CA ASP A 97 39.31 22.77 -25.65
C ASP A 97 40.72 22.47 -26.14
N TYR A 98 40.79 21.87 -27.31
CA TYR A 98 42.00 21.60 -28.07
C TYR A 98 41.94 22.39 -29.36
N VAL A 99 42.95 23.21 -29.56
CA VAL A 99 43.07 24.14 -30.72
C VAL A 99 44.10 23.63 -31.70
N CYS A 100 43.69 23.38 -32.93
CA CYS A 100 44.61 23.22 -34.05
C CYS A 100 44.77 24.55 -34.75
N GLN A 101 46.00 25.08 -34.76
CA GLN A 101 46.33 26.41 -35.28
C GLN A 101 47.25 26.28 -36.44
N ILE A 102 47.08 27.09 -37.52
CA ILE A 102 47.95 27.28 -38.62
C ILE A 102 48.76 28.57 -38.37
N GLY A 103 50.12 28.49 -38.34
CA GLY A 103 51.03 29.60 -38.09
C GLY A 103 51.14 30.52 -39.26
N THR A 104 50.09 31.13 -39.78
CA THR A 104 50.10 32.20 -40.79
C THR A 104 50.29 33.54 -40.11
N LEU A 105 50.53 34.62 -40.89
CA LEU A 105 50.72 35.99 -40.38
C LEU A 105 49.58 36.41 -39.45
N GLU A 106 48.33 36.04 -39.84
CA GLU A 106 47.13 36.06 -38.99
C GLU A 106 46.78 34.63 -38.69
N PRO A 107 47.01 34.12 -37.45
CA PRO A 107 46.79 32.72 -37.12
C PRO A 107 45.32 32.31 -37.35
N ARG A 108 45.14 31.20 -38.06
CA ARG A 108 43.81 30.55 -38.22
C ARG A 108 43.76 29.35 -37.32
N GLU A 109 42.58 29.11 -36.72
CA GLU A 109 42.42 28.02 -35.76
C GLU A 109 41.04 27.38 -35.85
N ILE A 110 40.98 26.11 -35.51
CA ILE A 110 39.78 25.37 -35.19
C ILE A 110 39.89 24.83 -33.77
N THR A 111 38.77 24.76 -33.10
CA THR A 111 38.69 24.25 -31.72
C THR A 111 37.85 23.02 -31.64
N HIS A 112 38.38 21.95 -31.07
CA HIS A 112 37.61 20.76 -30.69
C HIS A 112 37.45 20.74 -29.18
N THR A 113 36.18 20.59 -28.72
CA THR A 113 35.88 20.44 -27.30
C THR A 113 35.77 18.96 -26.97
N VAL A 114 36.51 18.49 -25.98
CA VAL A 114 36.48 17.11 -25.50
C VAL A 114 35.73 17.06 -24.17
N GLU A 115 34.66 16.34 -24.12
CA GLU A 115 33.90 16.01 -22.90
C GLU A 115 34.21 14.58 -22.49
N ILE A 116 34.79 14.40 -21.29
CA ILE A 116 35.11 13.07 -20.78
C ILE A 116 33.92 12.53 -20.00
N LEU A 117 33.33 11.44 -20.50
CA LEU A 117 32.26 10.70 -19.86
C LEU A 117 32.89 9.77 -18.82
N VAL A 118 32.40 9.86 -17.59
CA VAL A 118 32.88 9.04 -16.48
C VAL A 118 31.73 8.16 -15.99
N PRO A 119 31.85 6.81 -16.02
CA PRO A 119 30.83 5.92 -15.45
C PRO A 119 30.58 6.20 -13.99
N PRO A 120 29.35 5.86 -13.50
CA PRO A 120 28.98 6.11 -12.12
C PRO A 120 29.81 5.27 -11.17
N ARG A 121 30.18 5.84 -10.01
CA ARG A 121 30.88 5.14 -8.92
C ARG A 121 30.28 5.59 -7.60
N ILE A 122 29.69 4.66 -6.83
CA ILE A 122 29.18 4.94 -5.48
C ILE A 122 30.39 5.06 -4.55
N ASN A 123 30.53 6.21 -3.91
CA ASN A 123 31.62 6.52 -2.98
C ASN A 123 31.21 6.62 -1.53
N TYR A 124 29.89 6.66 -1.25
CA TYR A 124 29.36 6.72 0.10
C TYR A 124 27.98 6.09 0.19
N VAL A 125 27.75 5.30 1.24
CA VAL A 125 26.45 4.86 1.70
C VAL A 125 26.38 4.94 3.22
N SER A 126 25.18 5.22 3.75
CA SER A 126 24.94 5.33 5.20
C SER A 126 25.49 4.11 5.95
N SER A 127 26.26 4.36 7.00
CA SER A 127 26.81 3.35 7.92
C SER A 127 27.42 2.13 7.23
N ASN A 128 28.11 2.35 6.10
CA ASN A 128 28.74 1.30 5.30
C ASN A 128 27.77 0.14 4.94
N GLY A 129 26.51 0.46 4.72
CA GLY A 129 25.48 -0.51 4.32
C GLY A 129 24.81 -1.27 5.46
N ARG A 130 25.02 -0.89 6.73
CA ARG A 130 24.35 -1.47 7.90
C ARG A 130 23.80 -0.36 8.79
N VAL A 131 22.50 -0.24 8.87
CA VAL A 131 21.80 0.77 9.66
C VAL A 131 20.94 0.09 10.69
N GLU A 132 21.14 0.38 11.96
CA GLU A 132 20.37 -0.14 13.07
C GLU A 132 19.65 1.00 13.80
N VAL A 133 18.35 0.89 13.98
CA VAL A 133 17.50 1.91 14.61
C VAL A 133 16.43 1.29 15.50
N LYS A 134 15.97 2.04 16.50
CA LYS A 134 14.85 1.62 17.34
C LYS A 134 13.52 1.91 16.64
N LYS A 135 12.53 1.04 16.85
CA LYS A 135 11.14 1.25 16.43
C LYS A 135 10.65 2.65 16.81
N GLY A 136 9.97 3.32 15.89
CA GLY A 136 9.43 4.66 16.07
C GLY A 136 10.41 5.79 15.78
N SER A 137 11.69 5.50 15.52
CA SER A 137 12.69 6.49 15.11
C SER A 137 12.51 6.84 13.63
N SER A 138 13.06 8.00 13.23
CA SER A 138 13.26 8.36 11.83
C SER A 138 14.67 7.97 11.39
N VAL A 139 14.81 7.48 10.17
CA VAL A 139 16.10 7.10 9.58
C VAL A 139 16.28 7.76 8.22
N ARG A 140 17.52 8.18 7.94
CA ARG A 140 17.94 8.73 6.66
C ARG A 140 18.96 7.80 6.04
N LEU A 141 18.62 7.22 4.90
CA LEU A 141 19.52 6.41 4.08
C LEU A 141 20.08 7.32 2.98
N GLU A 142 21.37 7.55 3.00
CA GLU A 142 22.06 8.40 2.05
C GLU A 142 22.98 7.58 1.16
N CYS A 143 22.98 7.91 -0.12
CA CYS A 143 23.86 7.34 -1.13
C CYS A 143 24.43 8.46 -1.98
N ARG A 144 25.75 8.47 -2.17
CA ARG A 144 26.45 9.44 -3.01
C ARG A 144 27.25 8.71 -4.06
N ALA A 145 27.23 9.24 -5.27
CA ALA A 145 28.02 8.72 -6.38
C ALA A 145 28.64 9.85 -7.18
N ASN A 146 29.80 9.56 -7.77
CA ASN A 146 30.50 10.41 -8.71
C ASN A 146 30.40 9.84 -10.11
N GLY A 147 30.51 10.73 -11.11
CA GLY A 147 30.48 10.40 -12.54
C GLY A 147 30.29 11.66 -13.38
N ASN A 148 30.48 11.56 -14.67
CA ASN A 148 30.18 12.65 -15.60
C ASN A 148 29.39 12.09 -16.80
N PRO A 149 28.15 12.52 -17.03
CA PRO A 149 27.35 13.46 -16.23
C PRO A 149 27.13 13.01 -14.79
N PRO A 150 26.71 13.92 -13.86
CA PRO A 150 26.40 13.55 -12.48
C PRO A 150 25.34 12.44 -12.41
N PRO A 151 25.59 11.34 -11.67
CA PRO A 151 24.67 10.22 -11.61
C PRO A 151 23.36 10.57 -10.90
N LYS A 152 22.27 10.01 -11.39
CA LYS A 152 20.98 9.97 -10.67
C LYS A 152 21.00 8.81 -9.70
N ILE A 153 20.56 9.08 -8.47
CA ILE A 153 20.43 8.05 -7.42
C ILE A 153 18.99 7.60 -7.37
N THR A 154 18.77 6.29 -7.49
CA THR A 154 17.47 5.65 -7.42
C THR A 154 17.46 4.62 -6.30
N TRP A 155 16.45 4.71 -5.44
CA TRP A 155 16.22 3.76 -4.37
C TRP A 155 15.19 2.73 -4.78
N SER A 156 15.41 1.49 -4.38
CA SER A 156 14.44 0.39 -4.45
C SER A 156 14.57 -0.49 -3.21
N ARG A 157 13.61 -1.38 -2.99
CA ARG A 157 13.65 -2.33 -1.88
C ARG A 157 13.62 -3.75 -2.44
N LYS A 158 14.51 -4.60 -1.97
CA LYS A 158 14.61 -5.99 -2.43
C LYS A 158 13.31 -6.74 -2.08
N ASN A 159 12.71 -7.36 -3.10
CA ASN A 159 11.50 -8.18 -2.99
C ASN A 159 10.25 -7.47 -2.44
N ASN A 160 10.21 -6.15 -2.45
CA ASN A 160 9.07 -5.39 -1.93
C ASN A 160 9.03 -3.99 -2.53
N VAL A 161 7.91 -3.28 -2.32
CA VAL A 161 7.81 -1.85 -2.61
C VAL A 161 8.41 -1.03 -1.46
N LEU A 162 8.80 0.21 -1.75
CA LEU A 162 9.20 1.17 -0.72
C LEU A 162 8.03 1.44 0.24
N PRO A 163 8.30 1.88 1.48
CA PRO A 163 7.24 2.22 2.44
C PRO A 163 6.24 3.29 1.96
N SER A 164 6.62 4.10 0.97
CA SER A 164 5.72 5.04 0.27
C SER A 164 4.70 4.36 -0.64
N GLY A 165 4.88 3.09 -0.96
CA GLY A 165 4.09 2.34 -1.94
C GLY A 165 4.69 2.34 -3.35
N ASP A 166 5.75 3.11 -3.57
CA ASP A 166 6.41 3.20 -4.87
C ASP A 166 7.39 2.03 -5.08
N GLN A 167 7.58 1.65 -6.35
CA GLN A 167 8.58 0.66 -6.74
C GLN A 167 10.00 1.22 -6.57
N THR A 168 10.18 2.48 -6.97
CA THR A 168 11.46 3.19 -6.95
C THR A 168 11.26 4.67 -6.62
N LEU A 169 12.30 5.29 -6.04
CA LEU A 169 12.31 6.72 -5.73
C LEU A 169 13.66 7.33 -6.15
N VAL A 170 13.60 8.41 -6.92
CA VAL A 170 14.80 9.14 -7.37
C VAL A 170 15.11 10.25 -6.38
N THR A 171 16.12 10.01 -5.53
CA THR A 171 16.60 10.98 -4.53
C THR A 171 17.97 10.56 -4.00
N PRO A 172 18.88 11.46 -3.64
CA PRO A 172 20.11 11.09 -2.98
C PRO A 172 19.91 10.59 -1.55
N VAL A 173 18.79 10.96 -0.91
CA VAL A 173 18.47 10.59 0.49
C VAL A 173 17.06 10.04 0.56
N LEU A 174 16.93 8.81 1.06
CA LEU A 174 15.66 8.19 1.40
C LEU A 174 15.42 8.40 2.90
N THR A 175 14.33 9.08 3.25
CA THR A 175 13.91 9.29 4.64
C THR A 175 12.73 8.40 4.95
N LEU A 176 12.82 7.68 6.08
CA LEU A 176 11.76 6.83 6.61
C LEU A 176 11.40 7.31 8.01
N ASP A 177 10.15 7.67 8.22
CA ASP A 177 9.66 8.18 9.51
C ASP A 177 8.94 7.10 10.30
N LYS A 178 9.15 7.11 11.64
CA LYS A 178 8.50 6.20 12.58
C LYS A 178 8.62 4.74 12.16
N VAL A 179 9.84 4.32 11.85
CA VAL A 179 10.12 2.97 11.34
C VAL A 179 9.65 1.88 12.28
N ASP A 180 9.11 0.83 11.70
CA ASP A 180 8.71 -0.40 12.36
C ASP A 180 9.35 -1.64 11.73
N ARG A 181 9.05 -2.84 12.24
CA ARG A 181 9.60 -4.09 11.73
C ARG A 181 9.29 -4.39 10.26
N HIS A 182 8.20 -3.83 9.72
CA HIS A 182 7.80 -4.06 8.31
C HIS A 182 8.65 -3.26 7.35
N GLN A 183 9.32 -2.21 7.83
CA GLN A 183 10.24 -1.39 7.05
C GLN A 183 11.69 -1.90 7.14
N ALA A 184 11.99 -2.84 8.03
CA ALA A 184 13.29 -3.51 8.07
C ALA A 184 13.56 -4.28 6.77
N GLY A 185 14.83 -4.41 6.39
CA GLY A 185 15.26 -5.18 5.23
C GLY A 185 16.28 -4.46 4.36
N VAL A 186 16.48 -4.98 3.14
CA VAL A 186 17.52 -4.51 2.22
C VAL A 186 16.97 -3.46 1.28
N TYR A 187 17.53 -2.27 1.38
CA TYR A 187 17.33 -1.14 0.46
C TYR A 187 18.50 -1.09 -0.51
N LYS A 188 18.20 -0.94 -1.78
CA LYS A 188 19.21 -0.87 -2.84
C LYS A 188 19.29 0.55 -3.37
N CYS A 189 20.50 1.12 -3.34
CA CYS A 189 20.87 2.34 -4.03
C CYS A 189 21.43 1.99 -5.41
N THR A 190 20.92 2.59 -6.46
CA THR A 190 21.39 2.47 -7.83
C THR A 190 21.82 3.83 -8.32
N ALA A 191 23.06 3.96 -8.80
CA ALA A 191 23.58 5.17 -9.44
C ALA A 191 23.71 4.93 -10.95
N SER A 192 23.11 5.82 -11.74
CA SER A 192 23.07 5.74 -13.19
C SER A 192 23.27 7.13 -13.82
N ASN A 193 24.10 7.22 -14.87
CA ASN A 193 24.28 8.43 -15.63
C ASN A 193 24.28 8.20 -17.16
N GLY A 194 23.90 7.00 -17.60
CA GLY A 194 23.89 6.64 -19.02
C GLY A 194 25.26 6.33 -19.61
N VAL A 195 26.31 6.29 -18.79
CA VAL A 195 27.69 5.97 -19.21
C VAL A 195 28.11 4.66 -18.56
N GLY A 196 28.40 3.64 -19.37
CA GLY A 196 28.75 2.32 -18.88
C GLY A 196 27.57 1.62 -18.20
N GLN A 197 27.86 0.80 -17.19
CA GLN A 197 26.86 0.07 -16.43
C GLN A 197 26.47 0.82 -15.15
N ASP A 198 25.19 0.71 -14.78
CA ASP A 198 24.70 1.20 -13.49
C ASP A 198 25.40 0.47 -12.35
N VAL A 199 25.72 1.18 -11.28
CA VAL A 199 26.29 0.59 -10.06
C VAL A 199 25.29 0.58 -8.93
N THR A 200 25.31 -0.48 -8.14
CA THR A 200 24.38 -0.67 -7.03
C THR A 200 25.10 -0.93 -5.72
N GLN A 201 24.50 -0.47 -4.62
CA GLN A 201 24.95 -0.77 -3.26
C GLN A 201 23.74 -1.06 -2.38
N ASP A 202 23.84 -2.14 -1.62
CA ASP A 202 22.78 -2.55 -0.67
C ASP A 202 23.02 -1.92 0.70
N ILE A 203 21.92 -1.50 1.36
CA ILE A 203 21.88 -1.04 2.75
C ILE A 203 20.89 -1.89 3.49
N ASN A 204 21.35 -2.59 4.52
CA ASN A 204 20.51 -3.39 5.39
C ASN A 204 20.01 -2.55 6.58
N LEU A 205 18.72 -2.26 6.60
CA LEU A 205 18.05 -1.58 7.70
C LEU A 205 17.54 -2.62 8.70
N HIS A 206 18.07 -2.58 9.91
CA HIS A 206 17.67 -3.39 11.02
C HIS A 206 16.90 -2.54 12.03
N VAL A 207 15.67 -2.95 12.37
CA VAL A 207 14.81 -2.23 13.32
C VAL A 207 14.71 -3.00 14.60
N LEU A 208 15.19 -2.42 15.69
CA LEU A 208 15.13 -2.97 17.04
C LEU A 208 13.77 -2.65 17.68
N TYR A 209 13.07 -3.65 18.19
CA TYR A 209 11.77 -3.48 18.83
C TYR A 209 11.52 -4.49 19.96
N PRO A 210 10.73 -4.07 20.99
CA PRO A 210 10.25 -5.03 21.99
C PRO A 210 9.31 -6.04 21.34
N PRO A 211 9.05 -7.20 21.97
CA PRO A 211 8.16 -8.20 21.40
C PRO A 211 6.79 -7.62 21.07
N GLU A 212 6.25 -7.99 19.90
CA GLU A 212 4.89 -7.69 19.47
C GLU A 212 4.08 -8.98 19.53
N ILE A 213 2.93 -8.95 20.22
CA ILE A 213 2.06 -10.11 20.37
C ILE A 213 0.71 -9.81 19.71
N SER A 214 0.30 -10.69 18.80
CA SER A 214 -1.08 -10.81 18.35
C SER A 214 -1.66 -12.17 18.78
N VAL A 215 -2.97 -12.27 18.86
CA VAL A 215 -3.67 -13.51 19.20
C VAL A 215 -4.55 -13.94 18.03
N GLU A 216 -4.58 -15.24 17.71
CA GLU A 216 -5.44 -15.72 16.63
C GLU A 216 -6.92 -15.54 16.97
N LYS A 217 -7.27 -15.86 18.22
CA LYS A 217 -8.64 -15.72 18.73
C LYS A 217 -8.59 -15.14 20.14
N PRO A 218 -9.12 -13.94 20.37
CA PRO A 218 -9.16 -13.35 21.71
C PRO A 218 -10.09 -14.11 22.66
N LEU A 219 -11.07 -14.84 22.09
CA LEU A 219 -12.02 -15.69 22.80
C LEU A 219 -12.01 -17.09 22.17
N VAL A 220 -11.69 -18.09 22.98
CA VAL A 220 -11.67 -19.50 22.59
C VAL A 220 -12.81 -20.22 23.29
N HIS A 221 -13.68 -20.84 22.50
CA HIS A 221 -14.80 -21.63 23.01
C HIS A 221 -14.38 -23.10 23.08
N SER A 222 -14.71 -23.78 24.18
CA SER A 222 -14.50 -25.20 24.35
C SER A 222 -15.54 -25.79 25.31
N GLY A 223 -15.59 -27.12 25.40
CA GLY A 223 -16.44 -27.85 26.33
C GLY A 223 -15.65 -28.63 27.39
N GLU A 224 -16.31 -29.00 28.47
CA GLU A 224 -15.75 -29.93 29.46
C GLU A 224 -15.41 -31.25 28.77
N GLY A 225 -14.19 -31.77 29.04
CA GLY A 225 -13.66 -32.98 28.41
C GLY A 225 -13.06 -32.80 27.01
N GLN A 226 -13.26 -31.65 26.38
CA GLN A 226 -12.70 -31.33 25.06
C GLN A 226 -11.27 -30.77 25.16
N GLU A 227 -10.67 -30.48 23.99
CA GLU A 227 -9.39 -29.77 23.91
C GLU A 227 -9.61 -28.28 23.63
N ALA A 228 -8.68 -27.44 24.09
CA ALA A 228 -8.62 -26.03 23.78
C ALA A 228 -7.21 -25.62 23.38
N GLN A 229 -7.08 -24.85 22.30
CA GLN A 229 -5.83 -24.28 21.83
C GLN A 229 -5.88 -22.75 21.94
N LEU A 230 -5.01 -22.21 22.79
CA LEU A 230 -4.81 -20.77 22.94
C LEU A 230 -3.52 -20.40 22.21
N VAL A 231 -3.59 -19.45 21.27
CA VAL A 231 -2.47 -19.17 20.36
C VAL A 231 -2.08 -17.72 20.40
N CYS A 232 -0.79 -17.49 20.65
CA CYS A 232 -0.12 -16.21 20.49
C CYS A 232 0.83 -16.25 19.30
N ILE A 233 0.80 -15.21 18.47
CA ILE A 233 1.80 -14.97 17.43
C ILE A 233 2.74 -13.89 17.95
N VAL A 234 4.02 -14.23 18.13
CA VAL A 234 5.01 -13.36 18.72
C VAL A 234 6.08 -13.02 17.69
N HIS A 235 6.31 -11.74 17.50
CA HIS A 235 7.41 -11.21 16.71
C HIS A 235 8.32 -10.39 17.62
N GLY A 236 9.62 -10.57 17.51
CA GLY A 236 10.59 -9.83 18.31
C GLY A 236 12.01 -10.18 17.93
N GLU A 237 12.92 -9.30 18.28
CA GLU A 237 14.35 -9.50 18.11
C GLU A 237 14.87 -10.59 19.05
N ASN A 238 15.86 -11.36 18.58
CA ASN A 238 16.57 -12.37 19.34
C ASN A 238 15.68 -13.46 19.96
N GLN A 239 14.60 -13.86 19.25
CA GLN A 239 13.67 -14.90 19.69
C GLN A 239 13.22 -14.70 21.14
N PRO A 240 12.19 -13.85 21.37
CA PRO A 240 11.71 -13.56 22.71
C PRO A 240 11.34 -14.83 23.47
N GLU A 241 11.65 -14.86 24.75
CA GLU A 241 11.13 -15.88 25.65
C GLU A 241 9.63 -15.68 25.82
N VAL A 242 8.84 -16.77 25.66
CA VAL A 242 7.38 -16.72 25.73
C VAL A 242 6.86 -17.59 26.83
N LEU A 243 6.17 -16.98 27.80
CA LEU A 243 5.59 -17.63 28.96
C LEU A 243 4.08 -17.45 28.99
N TRP A 244 3.38 -18.46 29.49
CA TRP A 244 1.95 -18.42 29.70
C TRP A 244 1.61 -18.23 31.18
N TYR A 245 0.63 -17.37 31.43
CA TYR A 245 0.12 -17.09 32.75
C TYR A 245 -1.39 -17.33 32.77
N ARG A 246 -1.88 -17.74 33.94
CA ARG A 246 -3.28 -17.70 34.27
C ARG A 246 -3.46 -16.76 35.46
N ASP A 247 -4.23 -15.69 35.27
CA ASP A 247 -4.26 -14.57 36.22
C ASP A 247 -2.86 -14.05 36.51
N THR A 248 -2.29 -14.30 37.70
CA THR A 248 -0.93 -13.90 38.09
C THR A 248 0.07 -15.05 38.14
N MET A 249 -0.40 -16.30 38.01
CA MET A 249 0.43 -17.48 38.13
C MET A 249 1.02 -17.91 36.79
N GLN A 250 2.33 -18.08 36.74
CA GLN A 250 2.96 -18.69 35.58
C GLN A 250 2.53 -20.16 35.48
N LEU A 251 2.28 -20.59 34.24
CA LEU A 251 1.88 -21.98 33.96
C LEU A 251 3.09 -22.79 33.58
N ASP A 252 3.12 -24.02 34.11
CA ASP A 252 4.08 -25.03 33.72
C ASP A 252 3.43 -26.08 32.80
N THR A 253 4.24 -26.74 31.99
CA THR A 253 3.82 -27.89 31.19
C THR A 253 3.45 -29.05 32.11
N THR A 254 2.29 -29.68 31.87
CA THR A 254 1.79 -30.84 32.55
C THR A 254 1.21 -31.82 31.54
N GLU A 255 0.79 -33.02 31.96
CA GLU A 255 0.10 -33.97 31.06
C GLU A 255 -1.13 -33.38 30.36
N ARG A 256 -1.84 -32.44 31.00
CA ARG A 256 -3.04 -31.76 30.43
C ARG A 256 -2.72 -30.42 29.75
N ARG A 257 -1.60 -29.79 30.10
CA ARG A 257 -1.18 -28.49 29.57
C ARG A 257 0.14 -28.63 28.81
N ILE A 258 0.10 -28.47 27.52
CA ILE A 258 1.25 -28.59 26.65
C ILE A 258 1.54 -27.25 26.02
N MET A 259 2.77 -26.78 26.10
CA MET A 259 3.25 -25.57 25.48
C MET A 259 4.11 -25.92 24.28
N GLU A 260 3.72 -25.45 23.11
CA GLU A 260 4.43 -25.67 21.85
C GLU A 260 4.83 -24.34 21.24
N SER A 261 6.05 -24.29 20.69
CA SER A 261 6.56 -23.12 19.96
C SER A 261 7.02 -23.55 18.58
N ARG A 262 6.46 -22.95 17.53
CA ARG A 262 6.81 -23.19 16.13
C ARG A 262 7.00 -21.84 15.42
N GLY A 263 8.25 -21.41 15.29
CA GLY A 263 8.57 -20.08 14.77
C GLY A 263 7.94 -18.99 15.62
N SER A 264 7.12 -18.13 15.01
CA SER A 264 6.39 -17.07 15.74
C SER A 264 5.12 -17.53 16.45
N ARG A 265 4.68 -18.78 16.22
CA ARG A 265 3.44 -19.32 16.78
C ARG A 265 3.69 -20.07 18.09
N HIS A 266 3.10 -19.58 19.18
CA HIS A 266 3.19 -20.15 20.51
C HIS A 266 1.80 -20.60 20.97
N THR A 267 1.65 -21.89 21.23
CA THR A 267 0.38 -22.54 21.55
C THR A 267 0.39 -23.07 22.97
N LEU A 268 -0.64 -22.73 23.74
CA LEU A 268 -1.00 -23.45 24.96
C LEU A 268 -2.16 -24.39 24.63
N LEU A 269 -1.89 -25.69 24.60
CA LEU A 269 -2.87 -26.75 24.42
C LEU A 269 -3.33 -27.25 25.80
N ILE A 270 -4.65 -27.19 26.05
CA ILE A 270 -5.28 -27.74 27.26
C ILE A 270 -6.12 -28.94 26.85
N ARG A 271 -5.71 -30.12 27.29
CA ARG A 271 -6.43 -31.38 27.05
C ARG A 271 -7.45 -31.64 28.18
N LYS A 272 -8.59 -32.25 27.82
CA LYS A 272 -9.67 -32.57 28.77
C LYS A 272 -10.00 -31.36 29.64
N VAL A 273 -10.45 -30.30 29.01
CA VAL A 273 -10.83 -29.04 29.67
C VAL A 273 -11.81 -29.31 30.81
N HIS A 274 -11.50 -28.78 31.99
CA HIS A 274 -12.37 -28.80 33.16
C HIS A 274 -13.05 -27.44 33.32
N ARG A 275 -14.16 -27.38 34.05
CA ARG A 275 -14.86 -26.12 34.35
C ARG A 275 -13.92 -25.09 35.01
N SER A 276 -12.99 -25.57 35.82
CA SER A 276 -11.98 -24.73 36.47
C SER A 276 -10.96 -24.14 35.49
N ASP A 277 -10.81 -24.66 34.27
CA ASP A 277 -9.88 -24.12 33.27
C ASP A 277 -10.46 -22.92 32.51
N PHE A 278 -11.76 -22.67 32.56
CA PHE A 278 -12.31 -21.47 31.97
C PHE A 278 -11.84 -20.21 32.69
N GLY A 279 -11.46 -19.19 31.90
CA GLY A 279 -10.92 -17.95 32.43
C GLY A 279 -9.97 -17.26 31.48
N ASN A 280 -9.20 -16.28 31.99
CA ASN A 280 -8.26 -15.50 31.22
C ASN A 280 -6.86 -16.11 31.31
N TYR A 281 -6.24 -16.29 30.16
CA TYR A 281 -4.86 -16.68 30.00
C TYR A 281 -4.07 -15.55 29.36
N THR A 282 -2.85 -15.34 29.82
CA THR A 282 -2.00 -14.25 29.30
C THR A 282 -0.70 -14.83 28.77
N CYS A 283 -0.43 -14.54 27.51
CA CYS A 283 0.84 -14.79 26.87
C CYS A 283 1.75 -13.58 27.11
N VAL A 284 2.94 -13.82 27.59
CA VAL A 284 3.95 -12.80 27.90
C VAL A 284 5.20 -13.11 27.12
N ALA A 285 5.67 -12.16 26.33
CA ALA A 285 6.93 -12.25 25.62
C ALA A 285 7.90 -11.19 26.12
N ASP A 286 9.15 -11.58 26.29
CA ASP A 286 10.21 -10.74 26.85
C ASP A 286 11.48 -10.83 26.00
N ASN A 287 12.13 -9.69 25.74
CA ASN A 287 13.47 -9.59 25.19
C ASN A 287 14.24 -8.44 25.87
N GLN A 288 15.48 -8.22 25.49
CA GLN A 288 16.32 -7.14 26.04
C GLN A 288 15.76 -5.73 25.83
N LEU A 289 14.81 -5.56 24.89
CA LEU A 289 14.23 -4.26 24.53
C LEU A 289 12.90 -4.00 25.26
N GLY A 290 12.30 -5.00 25.87
CA GLY A 290 11.08 -4.84 26.65
C GLY A 290 10.22 -6.09 26.73
N LYS A 291 9.10 -5.94 27.44
CA LYS A 291 8.14 -7.00 27.75
C LYS A 291 6.75 -6.64 27.25
N THR A 292 6.09 -7.55 26.57
CA THR A 292 4.73 -7.38 26.06
C THR A 292 3.83 -8.53 26.51
N ARG A 293 2.55 -8.23 26.73
CA ARG A 293 1.56 -9.22 27.17
C ARG A 293 0.25 -9.09 26.38
N LYS A 294 -0.40 -10.22 26.13
CA LYS A 294 -1.72 -10.29 25.49
C LYS A 294 -2.55 -11.39 26.16
N SER A 295 -3.84 -11.11 26.35
CA SER A 295 -4.75 -12.05 26.98
C SER A 295 -5.64 -12.75 25.96
N VAL A 296 -5.94 -14.02 26.24
CA VAL A 296 -6.87 -14.89 25.54
C VAL A 296 -7.84 -15.46 26.55
N GLN A 297 -9.13 -15.37 26.30
CA GLN A 297 -10.14 -15.95 27.18
C GLN A 297 -10.58 -17.32 26.70
N LEU A 298 -10.52 -18.31 27.58
CA LEU A 298 -11.12 -19.64 27.38
C LEU A 298 -12.50 -19.66 28.04
N THR A 299 -13.53 -20.06 27.30
CA THR A 299 -14.91 -20.04 27.78
C THR A 299 -15.71 -21.27 27.36
N GLY A 300 -16.66 -21.69 28.22
CA GLY A 300 -17.66 -22.72 27.91
C GLY A 300 -18.97 -22.13 27.35
N LYS A 301 -19.10 -20.80 27.22
CA LYS A 301 -20.28 -20.13 26.64
C LYS A 301 -20.45 -20.51 25.17
N PRO A 302 -21.67 -20.39 24.60
CA PRO A 302 -21.88 -20.62 23.18
C PRO A 302 -21.09 -19.65 22.30
N ASN A 303 -20.79 -20.07 21.07
CA ASN A 303 -20.29 -19.17 20.02
C ASN A 303 -21.38 -18.13 19.64
N PRO A 304 -21.01 -16.98 19.06
CA PRO A 304 -21.98 -16.06 18.50
C PRO A 304 -22.86 -16.75 17.45
N ALA A 305 -24.15 -16.41 17.44
CA ALA A 305 -25.08 -16.93 16.45
C ALA A 305 -24.73 -16.45 15.05
N LYS A 306 -24.92 -17.30 14.04
CA LYS A 306 -24.79 -16.96 12.62
C LYS A 306 -26.13 -17.10 11.94
N PHE A 307 -26.60 -16.04 11.29
CA PHE A 307 -27.85 -16.07 10.54
C PHE A 307 -27.68 -16.85 9.24
N ASN A 308 -28.72 -17.59 8.89
CA ASN A 308 -28.81 -18.39 7.66
C ASN A 308 -30.11 -18.11 6.86
N SER A 309 -30.86 -17.08 7.25
CA SER A 309 -32.04 -16.59 6.52
C SER A 309 -31.61 -15.75 5.29
N ALA A 310 -32.52 -15.66 4.29
CA ALA A 310 -32.37 -14.72 3.17
C ALA A 310 -32.62 -13.29 3.63
N THR A 311 -31.99 -12.30 3.01
CA THR A 311 -32.13 -10.88 3.36
C THR A 311 -33.51 -10.30 2.96
N ARG A 312 -34.26 -10.96 2.05
CA ARG A 312 -35.60 -10.57 1.63
C ARG A 312 -36.64 -11.59 2.14
N GLY A 313 -37.66 -11.08 2.78
CA GLY A 313 -38.82 -11.89 3.24
C GLY A 313 -39.82 -12.14 2.13
N ASN A 314 -40.64 -13.19 2.33
CA ASN A 314 -41.73 -13.57 1.41
C ASN A 314 -43.10 -13.04 1.84
N TRP A 315 -43.17 -12.42 3.01
CA TRP A 315 -44.44 -11.93 3.59
C TRP A 315 -44.37 -10.43 3.88
N ARG A 316 -45.53 -9.78 3.86
CA ARG A 316 -45.65 -8.34 4.08
C ARG A 316 -45.47 -7.92 5.52
N ASP A 317 -46.04 -8.65 6.45
CA ASP A 317 -46.15 -8.30 7.88
C ASP A 317 -45.38 -9.23 8.81
N SER A 318 -44.64 -10.16 8.23
CA SER A 318 -43.92 -11.17 8.99
C SER A 318 -42.62 -11.59 8.29
N TYR A 319 -41.70 -12.15 9.07
CA TYR A 319 -40.43 -12.62 8.55
C TYR A 319 -39.96 -13.85 9.34
N ASN A 320 -39.61 -14.92 8.63
CA ASN A 320 -39.01 -16.11 9.23
C ASN A 320 -37.52 -15.97 9.35
N ILE A 321 -37.03 -15.61 10.54
CA ILE A 321 -35.62 -15.48 10.82
C ILE A 321 -35.04 -16.79 11.35
N SER A 322 -33.87 -17.20 10.86
CA SER A 322 -33.22 -18.43 11.29
C SER A 322 -31.73 -18.21 11.52
N TRP A 323 -31.17 -18.93 12.48
CA TRP A 323 -29.77 -18.88 12.84
C TRP A 323 -29.30 -20.23 13.34
N ALA A 324 -27.95 -20.38 13.34
CA ALA A 324 -27.27 -21.52 13.92
C ALA A 324 -26.27 -21.04 14.96
N VAL A 325 -26.11 -21.82 16.03
CA VAL A 325 -25.14 -21.56 17.10
C VAL A 325 -24.34 -22.84 17.36
N GLU A 326 -23.04 -22.70 17.43
CA GLU A 326 -22.16 -23.77 17.87
C GLU A 326 -21.97 -23.69 19.38
N SER A 327 -22.27 -24.79 20.10
CA SER A 327 -22.13 -24.87 21.56
C SER A 327 -21.73 -26.26 21.98
N TYR A 328 -20.71 -26.36 22.85
CA TYR A 328 -20.29 -27.62 23.43
C TYR A 328 -21.24 -28.12 24.56
N SER A 329 -22.06 -27.24 25.07
CA SER A 329 -23.10 -27.58 26.05
C SER A 329 -24.50 -27.23 25.45
N PRO A 330 -25.55 -27.94 25.81
CA PRO A 330 -26.90 -27.65 25.33
C PRO A 330 -27.25 -26.18 25.55
N ILE A 331 -27.92 -25.59 24.57
CA ILE A 331 -28.50 -24.24 24.68
C ILE A 331 -29.80 -24.34 25.43
N GLU A 332 -30.02 -23.46 26.38
CA GLU A 332 -31.20 -23.37 27.22
C GLU A 332 -32.22 -22.40 26.61
N GLU A 333 -31.71 -21.24 26.14
CA GLU A 333 -32.60 -20.21 25.56
C GLU A 333 -31.83 -19.31 24.59
N TYR A 334 -32.60 -18.61 23.75
CA TYR A 334 -32.11 -17.57 22.83
C TYR A 334 -32.74 -16.24 23.17
N LYS A 335 -32.00 -15.16 22.95
CA LYS A 335 -32.49 -13.79 23.00
C LYS A 335 -32.40 -13.19 21.62
N LEU A 336 -33.54 -13.01 20.95
CA LEU A 336 -33.63 -12.33 19.67
C LEU A 336 -33.90 -10.84 19.93
N LEU A 337 -33.08 -10.00 19.38
CA LEU A 337 -33.19 -8.55 19.37
C LEU A 337 -33.48 -8.11 17.92
N PHE A 338 -34.45 -7.24 17.71
CA PHE A 338 -34.70 -6.67 16.38
C PHE A 338 -35.25 -5.26 16.47
N ARG A 339 -35.04 -4.47 15.44
CA ARG A 339 -35.55 -3.09 15.31
C ARG A 339 -35.77 -2.73 13.84
N GLU A 340 -36.64 -1.77 13.63
CA GLU A 340 -36.83 -1.13 12.32
C GLU A 340 -35.69 -0.18 12.03
N LEU A 341 -35.19 -0.22 10.80
CA LEU A 341 -34.18 0.75 10.33
C LEU A 341 -34.90 1.99 9.79
N PRO A 342 -34.40 3.21 10.07
CA PRO A 342 -34.94 4.42 9.45
C PRO A 342 -34.76 4.35 7.93
N ASP A 343 -35.75 4.83 7.20
CA ASP A 343 -35.67 4.97 5.75
C ASP A 343 -34.47 5.85 5.40
N ASN A 344 -33.63 5.39 4.48
CA ASN A 344 -32.51 6.17 3.98
C ASN A 344 -33.07 7.37 3.20
N PRO A 345 -32.84 8.63 3.59
CA PRO A 345 -33.33 9.80 2.83
C PRO A 345 -32.49 10.06 1.56
N GLY A 346 -32.29 9.04 0.72
CA GLY A 346 -31.36 9.08 -0.40
C GLY A 346 -31.82 8.46 -1.71
N SER A 347 -33.13 8.19 -1.90
CA SER A 347 -33.70 7.85 -3.22
C SER A 347 -34.85 8.83 -3.55
N ASP A 348 -34.48 10.09 -3.75
CA ASP A 348 -35.40 11.07 -4.35
C ASP A 348 -35.19 10.98 -5.86
N ASP A 349 -36.09 10.23 -6.52
CA ASP A 349 -36.28 10.30 -7.96
C ASP A 349 -36.81 11.69 -8.28
N GLY A 350 -35.96 12.45 -9.00
CA GLY A 350 -36.14 13.86 -9.28
C GLY A 350 -37.47 14.23 -9.93
N HIS A 351 -38.24 15.04 -9.23
CA HIS A 351 -39.17 15.97 -9.80
C HIS A 351 -39.00 17.34 -9.12
N PRO A 352 -38.69 18.43 -9.87
CA PRO A 352 -38.53 19.74 -9.28
C PRO A 352 -39.92 20.39 -9.05
N GLN A 353 -40.21 20.68 -7.80
CA GLN A 353 -41.29 21.59 -7.42
C GLN A 353 -40.73 22.99 -7.11
N PRO A 354 -41.46 24.09 -7.45
CA PRO A 354 -40.90 25.43 -7.45
C PRO A 354 -40.81 26.06 -6.09
N LEU A 355 -39.71 26.81 -5.92
CA LEU A 355 -39.35 27.66 -4.79
C LEU A 355 -40.43 28.72 -4.46
N HIS A 356 -40.95 28.71 -3.26
CA HIS A 356 -41.52 29.89 -2.62
C HIS A 356 -40.56 30.45 -1.58
N HIS A 357 -40.15 31.69 -1.78
CA HIS A 357 -39.40 32.56 -0.88
C HIS A 357 -40.08 32.65 0.49
N GLN A 358 -39.33 32.44 1.58
CA GLN A 358 -39.52 33.26 2.78
C GLN A 358 -38.29 33.23 3.72
N SER A 359 -37.69 34.44 3.81
CA SER A 359 -37.22 35.14 5.01
C SER A 359 -36.27 34.46 5.99
N GLN A 360 -35.05 34.97 5.98
CA GLN A 360 -33.96 34.79 6.97
C GLN A 360 -34.39 35.18 8.38
N ARG A 361 -34.14 34.31 9.38
CA ARG A 361 -33.93 34.70 10.77
C ARG A 361 -32.70 34.03 11.33
N LYS A 362 -31.85 34.87 11.95
CA LYS A 362 -30.54 34.58 12.56
C LYS A 362 -30.62 33.51 13.66
N PHE A 363 -29.70 32.55 13.60
CA PHE A 363 -29.48 31.54 14.61
C PHE A 363 -28.43 32.00 15.63
N ASN A 364 -28.72 31.83 16.92
CA ASN A 364 -27.80 32.01 18.04
C ASN A 364 -27.49 30.61 18.63
N PRO A 365 -26.22 30.16 18.76
CA PRO A 365 -25.90 28.84 19.29
C PRO A 365 -25.67 28.91 20.81
N GLY A 366 -26.44 28.18 21.57
CA GLY A 366 -26.28 28.03 23.00
C GLY A 366 -26.67 26.68 23.56
N ARG A 367 -25.66 25.92 23.98
CA ARG A 367 -25.67 24.78 24.92
C ARG A 367 -26.31 23.47 24.47
N GLU A 368 -25.48 22.58 24.00
CA GLU A 368 -25.74 21.12 23.98
C GLU A 368 -25.64 20.53 25.38
N ASN A 369 -26.71 19.86 25.83
CA ASN A 369 -26.67 18.84 26.88
C ASN A 369 -26.89 17.48 26.20
N ARG A 370 -25.84 16.68 26.09
CA ARG A 370 -25.89 15.31 25.63
C ARG A 370 -26.35 14.41 26.78
N THR A 371 -27.57 13.88 26.69
CA THR A 371 -27.95 12.60 27.28
C THR A 371 -28.95 11.90 26.37
N HIS A 372 -28.49 10.76 25.82
CA HIS A 372 -29.30 9.70 25.18
C HIS A 372 -30.38 10.15 24.18
N GLY A 373 -30.00 10.36 22.93
CA GLY A 373 -30.78 10.00 21.74
C GLY A 373 -32.18 10.60 21.55
N ALA A 374 -32.54 11.73 22.16
CA ALA A 374 -33.78 12.42 21.90
C ALA A 374 -33.50 13.82 21.34
N VAL A 375 -33.89 14.06 20.10
CA VAL A 375 -33.86 15.38 19.48
C VAL A 375 -35.15 16.10 19.85
N TYR A 376 -35.06 17.16 20.69
CA TYR A 376 -36.18 18.01 21.04
C TYR A 376 -36.29 19.18 20.07
N TYR A 377 -37.42 19.30 19.38
CA TYR A 377 -37.78 20.53 18.67
C TYR A 377 -38.76 21.34 19.49
N ASN A 378 -38.36 22.57 19.87
CA ASN A 378 -39.23 23.54 20.49
C ASN A 378 -40.09 24.23 19.43
N VAL A 379 -41.39 23.97 19.47
CA VAL A 379 -42.40 24.78 18.76
C VAL A 379 -43.15 25.58 19.84
N GLY A 380 -43.09 26.91 19.73
CA GLY A 380 -43.67 27.80 20.66
C GLY A 380 -45.20 27.64 20.84
N ASN A 381 -45.61 27.77 22.09
CA ASN A 381 -46.97 27.87 22.63
C ASN A 381 -47.88 26.62 22.51
N GLY A 382 -47.88 25.84 23.60
CA GLY A 382 -49.02 25.04 23.99
C GLY A 382 -49.01 23.58 23.57
N TYR A 383 -48.78 22.68 24.54
CA TYR A 383 -48.91 21.21 24.45
C TYR A 383 -48.01 20.50 23.43
N GLY A 384 -46.77 20.35 23.79
CA GLY A 384 -45.84 19.54 23.03
C GLY A 384 -46.16 18.06 23.12
N ARG A 385 -46.60 17.49 22.00
CA ARG A 385 -46.66 16.03 21.80
C ARG A 385 -45.20 15.55 21.61
N GLN A 386 -44.65 14.85 22.62
CA GLN A 386 -43.40 14.09 22.45
C GLN A 386 -43.68 13.02 21.40
N ILE A 387 -43.08 13.19 20.21
CA ILE A 387 -42.93 12.11 19.27
C ILE A 387 -41.75 11.30 19.74
N ILE A 388 -41.96 10.31 20.60
CA ILE A 388 -40.99 9.26 20.87
C ILE A 388 -40.92 8.47 19.58
N ASP A 389 -39.81 8.54 18.86
CA ASP A 389 -39.56 7.68 17.72
C ASP A 389 -39.37 6.24 18.23
N ARG A 390 -40.49 5.53 18.37
CA ARG A 390 -40.52 4.12 18.81
C ARG A 390 -39.82 3.17 17.82
N ARG A 391 -39.38 3.66 16.64
CA ARG A 391 -38.71 2.89 15.61
C ARG A 391 -37.27 2.56 15.96
N ALA A 392 -36.60 3.41 16.76
CA ALA A 392 -35.19 3.23 17.13
C ALA A 392 -34.96 2.20 18.27
N ASP A 393 -36.01 1.78 18.98
CA ASP A 393 -35.87 0.92 20.16
C ASP A 393 -35.79 -0.57 19.78
N TRP A 394 -34.81 -1.27 20.36
CA TRP A 394 -34.65 -2.70 20.22
C TRP A 394 -35.81 -3.43 20.91
N ARG A 395 -36.59 -4.18 20.14
CA ARG A 395 -37.53 -5.16 20.68
C ARG A 395 -36.74 -6.42 21.01
N ASN A 396 -37.10 -7.10 22.14
CA ASN A 396 -36.46 -8.35 22.51
C ASN A 396 -37.49 -9.45 22.70
N VAL A 397 -37.09 -10.68 22.34
CA VAL A 397 -37.88 -11.89 22.52
C VAL A 397 -36.98 -12.97 23.11
N ILE A 398 -37.38 -13.56 24.21
CA ILE A 398 -36.72 -14.74 24.80
C ILE A 398 -37.42 -15.99 24.27
N LEU A 399 -36.64 -16.89 23.69
CA LEU A 399 -37.13 -18.13 23.08
C LEU A 399 -36.46 -19.31 23.77
N PRO A 400 -37.22 -20.25 24.33
CA PRO A 400 -36.65 -21.50 24.85
C PRO A 400 -36.03 -22.31 23.70
N ALA A 401 -34.98 -23.06 23.98
CA ALA A 401 -34.44 -23.98 23.00
C ALA A 401 -35.42 -25.14 22.77
N THR A 402 -35.70 -25.46 21.51
CA THR A 402 -36.75 -26.43 21.13
C THR A 402 -36.33 -27.87 21.20
N THR A 403 -35.02 -28.15 21.35
CA THR A 403 -34.52 -29.53 21.43
C THR A 403 -33.36 -29.59 22.44
N ALA A 404 -33.37 -30.65 23.27
CA ALA A 404 -32.21 -31.09 24.05
C ALA A 404 -31.14 -31.67 23.07
N ALA A 405 -30.61 -30.84 22.18
CA ALA A 405 -29.58 -31.29 21.26
C ALA A 405 -28.30 -31.54 22.04
N SER A 406 -27.66 -32.67 21.80
CA SER A 406 -26.30 -32.97 22.16
C SER A 406 -25.37 -31.89 21.57
N SER A 407 -24.17 -31.73 22.15
CA SER A 407 -23.13 -30.79 21.74
C SER A 407 -23.00 -30.66 20.21
N GLY A 408 -22.76 -29.44 19.72
CA GLY A 408 -22.51 -29.16 18.31
C GLY A 408 -23.32 -27.96 17.78
N PHE A 409 -23.63 -27.99 16.49
CA PHE A 409 -24.44 -26.95 15.85
C PHE A 409 -25.91 -27.11 16.19
N GLN A 410 -26.51 -26.08 16.76
CA GLN A 410 -27.93 -26.01 17.07
C GLN A 410 -28.57 -24.91 16.26
N SER A 411 -29.60 -25.25 15.45
CA SER A 411 -30.31 -24.29 14.61
C SER A 411 -31.66 -23.96 15.23
N MET A 412 -32.09 -22.71 15.06
CA MET A 412 -33.37 -22.19 15.50
C MET A 412 -33.97 -21.31 14.43
N SER A 413 -35.31 -21.33 14.33
CA SER A 413 -36.02 -20.37 13.49
C SER A 413 -37.18 -19.78 14.29
N TYR A 414 -37.54 -18.55 13.96
CA TYR A 414 -38.64 -17.83 14.60
C TYR A 414 -39.35 -16.92 13.60
N VAL A 415 -40.70 -16.90 13.63
CA VAL A 415 -41.49 -16.00 12.79
C VAL A 415 -41.75 -14.71 13.55
N ILE A 416 -41.10 -13.63 13.16
CA ILE A 416 -41.37 -12.27 13.64
C ILE A 416 -42.68 -11.84 12.96
N ARG A 417 -43.67 -11.35 13.73
CA ARG A 417 -44.97 -10.88 13.22
C ARG A 417 -45.22 -9.43 13.58
N GLY A 418 -46.14 -8.77 12.87
CA GLY A 418 -46.48 -7.37 13.10
C GLY A 418 -45.40 -6.42 12.62
N LEU A 419 -44.72 -6.78 11.55
CA LEU A 419 -43.75 -5.93 10.81
C LEU A 419 -44.51 -5.02 9.84
N VAL A 420 -43.88 -3.91 9.49
CA VAL A 420 -44.38 -2.97 8.48
C VAL A 420 -43.99 -3.48 7.08
N PRO A 421 -44.90 -3.53 6.10
CA PRO A 421 -44.59 -3.92 4.73
C PRO A 421 -43.53 -3.03 4.11
N GLY A 422 -42.61 -3.63 3.30
CA GLY A 422 -41.58 -2.91 2.56
C GLY A 422 -40.44 -2.34 3.40
N GLN A 423 -40.48 -2.50 4.71
CA GLN A 423 -39.49 -1.92 5.62
C GLN A 423 -38.28 -2.81 5.87
N SER A 424 -37.14 -2.17 6.12
CA SER A 424 -35.88 -2.82 6.51
C SER A 424 -35.76 -2.93 8.02
N TYR A 425 -35.27 -4.07 8.47
CA TYR A 425 -35.07 -4.40 9.88
C TYR A 425 -33.65 -4.87 10.13
N GLU A 426 -33.16 -4.64 11.34
CA GLU A 426 -31.90 -5.19 11.85
C GLU A 426 -32.20 -6.15 13.00
N ALA A 427 -31.54 -7.32 12.99
CA ALA A 427 -31.68 -8.32 14.04
C ALA A 427 -30.32 -8.75 14.59
N LYS A 428 -30.30 -9.12 15.88
CA LYS A 428 -29.17 -9.70 16.61
C LYS A 428 -29.65 -10.83 17.49
N VAL A 429 -28.80 -11.83 17.74
CA VAL A 429 -29.15 -12.99 18.57
C VAL A 429 -28.02 -13.25 19.58
N GLN A 430 -28.43 -13.65 20.79
CA GLN A 430 -27.58 -14.27 21.78
C GLN A 430 -28.16 -15.64 22.16
N ALA A 431 -27.30 -16.59 22.47
CA ALA A 431 -27.69 -17.91 23.01
C ALA A 431 -27.12 -18.08 24.41
N ARG A 432 -27.88 -18.77 25.29
CA ARG A 432 -27.43 -19.08 26.65
C ARG A 432 -27.33 -20.60 26.86
N ASN A 433 -26.24 -21.00 27.49
CA ASN A 433 -26.10 -22.35 28.07
C ASN A 433 -25.75 -22.25 29.56
N LYS A 434 -25.48 -23.38 30.22
CA LYS A 434 -25.10 -23.43 31.65
C LYS A 434 -23.92 -22.54 32.08
N PHE A 435 -23.09 -22.05 31.11
CA PHE A 435 -21.98 -21.15 31.35
C PHE A 435 -22.30 -19.68 31.09
N GLY A 436 -23.49 -19.38 30.57
CA GLY A 436 -24.01 -18.03 30.36
C GLY A 436 -24.29 -17.68 28.91
N TRP A 437 -24.53 -16.39 28.67
CA TRP A 437 -24.84 -15.83 27.37
C TRP A 437 -23.61 -15.74 26.46
N SER A 438 -23.79 -16.09 25.18
CA SER A 438 -22.81 -15.84 24.12
C SER A 438 -22.53 -14.34 23.93
N PRO A 439 -21.45 -13.96 23.25
CA PRO A 439 -21.39 -12.65 22.65
C PRO A 439 -22.60 -12.42 21.74
N VAL A 440 -22.98 -11.14 21.55
CA VAL A 440 -24.03 -10.76 20.60
C VAL A 440 -23.55 -11.11 19.19
N SER A 441 -24.44 -11.65 18.34
CA SER A 441 -24.14 -11.90 16.94
C SER A 441 -23.81 -10.60 16.19
N GLU A 442 -23.23 -10.74 15.02
CA GLU A 442 -23.23 -9.65 14.05
C GLU A 442 -24.66 -9.25 13.71
N ALA A 443 -24.83 -8.01 13.29
CA ALA A 443 -26.11 -7.49 12.87
C ALA A 443 -26.53 -8.12 11.54
N PHE A 444 -27.76 -8.58 11.46
CA PHE A 444 -28.36 -9.13 10.25
C PHE A 444 -29.48 -8.22 9.77
N THR A 445 -29.38 -7.72 8.55
CA THR A 445 -30.40 -6.85 7.96
C THR A 445 -31.31 -7.67 7.04
N PHE A 446 -32.62 -7.49 7.19
CA PHE A 446 -33.63 -8.12 6.34
C PHE A 446 -34.74 -7.11 6.00
N GLN A 447 -35.50 -7.39 4.95
CA GLN A 447 -36.57 -6.55 4.45
C GLN A 447 -37.85 -7.38 4.24
N THR A 448 -38.99 -6.82 4.64
CA THR A 448 -40.33 -7.34 4.31
C THR A 448 -40.72 -6.96 2.88
N THR A 449 -41.65 -7.68 2.27
CA THR A 449 -42.11 -7.33 0.90
C THR A 449 -43.27 -6.32 0.94
N ASP A 450 -43.36 -5.48 -0.10
CA ASP A 450 -44.50 -4.57 -0.30
C ASP A 450 -45.66 -5.24 -0.99
N THR A 451 -45.36 -6.23 -1.84
CA THR A 451 -46.39 -6.93 -2.64
C THR A 451 -46.89 -8.16 -1.92
N GLU A 452 -48.17 -8.42 -2.02
CA GLU A 452 -48.68 -9.77 -1.76
C GLU A 452 -48.09 -10.70 -2.81
N ASN A 453 -47.14 -11.54 -2.42
CA ASN A 453 -46.75 -12.65 -3.28
C ASN A 453 -47.99 -13.56 -3.36
N ASP A 454 -48.66 -13.45 -4.49
CA ASP A 454 -49.63 -14.45 -4.87
C ASP A 454 -48.97 -15.82 -4.74
N LEU A 455 -49.50 -16.66 -3.85
CA LEU A 455 -49.14 -18.07 -3.69
C LEU A 455 -49.52 -18.90 -4.93
N ASN A 456 -49.57 -18.26 -6.11
CA ASN A 456 -49.93 -18.87 -7.40
C ASN A 456 -48.75 -19.47 -8.16
N GLY A 457 -47.72 -19.91 -7.45
CA GLY A 457 -46.67 -20.76 -8.02
C GLY A 457 -47.03 -22.24 -8.15
N PHE A 458 -48.10 -22.73 -7.50
CA PHE A 458 -48.71 -24.04 -7.72
C PHE A 458 -50.08 -23.83 -8.36
N GLY A 459 -50.19 -24.14 -9.65
CA GLY A 459 -51.36 -23.92 -10.47
C GLY A 459 -52.62 -24.66 -9.99
N ILE A 460 -53.36 -24.06 -9.09
CA ILE A 460 -54.74 -24.34 -8.87
C ILE A 460 -55.51 -23.07 -9.26
N ARG A 461 -55.91 -23.01 -10.53
CA ARG A 461 -56.90 -22.04 -10.98
C ARG A 461 -58.25 -22.48 -10.44
N ILE A 462 -58.72 -21.81 -9.37
CA ILE A 462 -60.14 -21.92 -8.96
C ILE A 462 -60.92 -20.96 -9.89
N TYR A 463 -61.57 -21.54 -10.90
CA TYR A 463 -62.55 -20.80 -11.67
C TYR A 463 -63.77 -20.56 -10.78
N ARG A 464 -64.00 -19.34 -10.31
CA ARG A 464 -65.31 -18.90 -9.83
C ARG A 464 -66.22 -18.73 -11.05
N SER A 465 -67.01 -19.74 -11.34
CA SER A 465 -68.18 -19.54 -12.18
C SER A 465 -69.29 -18.95 -11.34
N SER A 466 -69.75 -17.76 -11.71
CA SER A 466 -71.00 -17.21 -11.24
C SER A 466 -72.16 -18.00 -11.87
N ALA A 467 -72.72 -18.94 -11.15
CA ALA A 467 -74.00 -19.53 -11.49
C ALA A 467 -74.75 -19.84 -10.22
N SER A 468 -75.93 -19.31 -10.16
CA SER A 468 -76.94 -19.44 -9.19
C SER A 468 -77.45 -20.90 -8.99
N LEU A 469 -77.68 -21.25 -7.74
CA LEU A 469 -78.72 -22.20 -7.23
C LEU A 469 -78.71 -23.67 -7.69
N LEU A 470 -78.67 -24.53 -6.67
CA LEU A 470 -79.26 -25.86 -6.49
C LEU A 470 -78.29 -27.07 -6.46
N SER A 471 -78.44 -27.74 -5.30
CA SER A 471 -78.34 -29.20 -4.98
C SER A 471 -76.90 -29.79 -4.83
N THR A 472 -76.71 -30.27 -3.59
CA THR A 472 -75.97 -31.47 -3.17
C THR A 472 -75.44 -32.36 -4.29
N GLU A 473 -74.08 -32.49 -4.34
CA GLU A 473 -73.42 -33.79 -4.55
C GLU A 473 -71.92 -33.69 -4.46
N ALA A 474 -71.32 -34.78 -4.06
CA ALA A 474 -69.95 -35.10 -3.70
C ALA A 474 -68.85 -34.49 -4.53
N VAL A 475 -67.78 -33.99 -3.82
CA VAL A 475 -66.48 -33.62 -4.41
C VAL A 475 -65.59 -34.86 -4.43
N ILE A 476 -65.27 -35.36 -5.60
CA ILE A 476 -64.20 -36.33 -5.83
C ILE A 476 -62.87 -35.54 -6.10
N VAL A 477 -61.91 -35.72 -5.22
CA VAL A 477 -60.57 -35.17 -5.39
C VAL A 477 -59.72 -36.19 -6.14
N CYS A 478 -59.38 -35.94 -7.41
CA CYS A 478 -58.36 -36.69 -8.13
C CYS A 478 -56.99 -36.03 -7.95
N VAL A 479 -56.11 -36.69 -7.23
CA VAL A 479 -54.70 -36.32 -7.12
C VAL A 479 -53.92 -37.09 -8.20
N ALA A 480 -53.40 -36.38 -9.21
CA ALA A 480 -52.52 -36.97 -10.21
C ALA A 480 -51.07 -36.77 -9.79
N PHE A 481 -50.40 -37.83 -9.38
CA PHE A 481 -48.95 -37.88 -9.23
C PHE A 481 -48.30 -38.10 -10.60
N ARG A 482 -47.46 -37.17 -11.07
CA ARG A 482 -46.50 -37.43 -12.13
C ARG A 482 -45.13 -37.73 -11.49
N PHE A 483 -44.72 -38.98 -11.61
CA PHE A 483 -43.35 -39.41 -11.42
C PHE A 483 -42.53 -39.02 -12.66
N PHE A 484 -41.46 -38.27 -12.46
CA PHE A 484 -40.35 -38.21 -13.41
C PHE A 484 -39.24 -39.15 -12.92
N GLY A 485 -39.03 -40.24 -13.64
CA GLY A 485 -37.87 -41.09 -13.49
C GLY A 485 -36.66 -40.48 -14.12
N PHE A 486 -35.55 -40.54 -13.44
CA PHE A 486 -34.22 -40.38 -14.02
C PHE A 486 -33.63 -41.79 -14.27
N PHE A 487 -33.30 -42.06 -15.50
CA PHE A 487 -32.34 -43.08 -15.91
C PHE A 487 -31.13 -42.40 -16.50
N ASN A 488 -29.95 -42.89 -16.11
CA ASN A 488 -28.56 -42.71 -16.52
C ASN A 488 -27.82 -41.51 -15.93
#